data_221a75bb21967f6436a53212391fc45e
#
_entry.id   221a75bb21967f6436a53212391fc45e
#
_cell.length_a   1.000
_cell.length_b   1.000
_cell.length_c   1.000
_cell.angle_alpha   90.00
_cell.angle_beta   90.00
_cell.angle_gamma   90.00
#
_symmetry.space_group_name_H-M   'P 1'
#
loop_
_entity.id
_entity.type
_entity.pdbx_description
1 polymer ?
#
loop_
_entity_poly.entity_id
_entity_poly.type
_entity_poly.pdbx_seq_one_letter_code
_entity_poly.pdbx_strand_id
1 'polypeptide(L)'
;MTNLEIIKRLKTAKDLYDKDTKPGSDKNGGMCHYMKQAFNGVFKEGIPPSYNELVALIPEFNPEFLGGNVKQEEVARLVFWWPVDEKKHRLIAFDKLIHWYTERINKHTILLKAKKLFEDHSEYWGMCFCIEHAMAGTERGINIYDERDVVAMFPEFNREFLGAPKDRYGKAFWWTPDDEKGHNARIEAFDKLIKYYEGR
;
A
#
# COMPACT_ATOMS: atom_id res chain seq x y z
N MET A 1 10.17 -8.91 -3.41
CA MET A 1 10.69 -7.53 -3.54
C MET A 1 10.01 -6.68 -2.48
N THR A 2 10.73 -5.81 -1.79
CA THR A 2 10.18 -4.94 -0.73
C THR A 2 9.45 -3.73 -1.33
N ASN A 3 8.53 -3.12 -0.56
CA ASN A 3 7.85 -1.89 -0.97
C ASN A 3 8.86 -0.76 -1.29
N LEU A 4 9.96 -0.69 -0.56
CA LEU A 4 11.02 0.30 -0.80
C LEU A 4 11.72 0.11 -2.17
N GLU A 5 11.97 -1.15 -2.54
CA GLU A 5 12.52 -1.48 -3.87
C GLU A 5 11.53 -1.17 -4.99
N ILE A 6 10.24 -1.43 -4.77
CA ILE A 6 9.17 -1.06 -5.71
C ILE A 6 9.16 0.46 -5.91
N ILE A 7 9.15 1.25 -4.85
CA ILE A 7 9.18 2.72 -4.92
C ILE A 7 10.40 3.21 -5.70
N LYS A 8 11.59 2.69 -5.41
CA LYS A 8 12.82 3.06 -6.12
C LYS A 8 12.69 2.83 -7.62
N ARG A 9 12.17 1.67 -8.02
CA ARG A 9 11.97 1.32 -9.44
C ARG A 9 10.87 2.13 -10.11
N LEU A 10 9.76 2.42 -9.40
CA LEU A 10 8.71 3.31 -9.88
C LEU A 10 9.22 4.72 -10.14
N LYS A 11 10.04 5.27 -9.24
CA LYS A 11 10.72 6.56 -9.44
C LYS A 11 11.62 6.54 -10.66
N THR A 12 12.43 5.49 -10.82
CA THR A 12 13.27 5.30 -12.01
C THR A 12 12.42 5.24 -13.29
N ALA A 13 11.32 4.48 -13.30
CA ALA A 13 10.41 4.39 -14.44
C ALA A 13 9.79 5.75 -14.79
N LYS A 14 9.36 6.50 -13.78
CA LYS A 14 8.81 7.85 -13.94
C LYS A 14 9.84 8.82 -14.54
N ASP A 15 11.07 8.81 -14.01
CA ASP A 15 12.15 9.69 -14.48
C ASP A 15 12.53 9.37 -15.93
N LEU A 16 12.62 8.11 -16.30
CA LEU A 16 12.87 7.69 -17.68
C LEU A 16 11.73 8.16 -18.59
N TYR A 17 10.49 7.92 -18.19
CA TYR A 17 9.31 8.34 -18.94
C TYR A 17 9.28 9.85 -19.14
N ASP A 18 9.55 10.65 -18.10
CA ASP A 18 9.50 12.11 -18.18
C ASP A 18 10.60 12.69 -19.09
N LYS A 19 11.80 12.12 -19.06
CA LYS A 19 12.92 12.54 -19.89
C LYS A 19 12.75 12.20 -21.36
N ASP A 20 12.23 11.01 -21.67
CA ASP A 20 12.19 10.50 -23.04
C ASP A 20 10.93 10.92 -23.81
N THR A 21 9.84 11.29 -23.10
CA THR A 21 8.60 11.66 -23.73
C THR A 21 8.47 13.16 -23.93
N LYS A 22 8.48 13.60 -25.18
CA LYS A 22 8.08 14.97 -25.53
C LYS A 22 6.55 15.09 -25.50
N PRO A 23 5.99 16.26 -25.12
CA PRO A 23 4.56 16.48 -25.22
C PRO A 23 4.04 16.17 -26.64
N GLY A 24 3.01 15.35 -26.77
CA GLY A 24 2.40 14.99 -28.05
C GLY A 24 3.13 13.92 -28.87
N SER A 25 4.18 13.27 -28.34
CA SER A 25 4.85 12.17 -29.03
C SER A 25 4.57 10.83 -28.36
N ASP A 26 3.73 10.00 -28.99
CA ASP A 26 3.50 8.61 -28.59
C ASP A 26 4.60 7.62 -29.04
N LYS A 27 5.67 8.16 -29.64
CA LYS A 27 6.64 7.34 -30.38
C LYS A 27 7.54 6.46 -29.50
N ASN A 28 7.63 6.72 -28.20
CA ASN A 28 8.62 6.07 -27.32
C ASN A 28 8.06 5.07 -26.31
N GLY A 29 6.84 4.60 -26.48
CA GLY A 29 6.22 3.61 -25.60
C GLY A 29 5.49 4.21 -24.39
N GLY A 30 4.47 3.50 -23.91
CA GLY A 30 3.67 3.91 -22.76
C GLY A 30 4.32 3.51 -21.43
N MET A 31 3.64 3.79 -20.30
CA MET A 31 4.11 3.44 -18.95
C MET A 31 4.67 2.03 -18.85
N CYS A 32 4.04 1.05 -19.50
CA CYS A 32 4.48 -0.35 -19.47
C CYS A 32 5.91 -0.53 -19.97
N HIS A 33 6.33 0.22 -21.00
CA HIS A 33 7.70 0.17 -21.53
C HIS A 33 8.73 0.60 -20.48
N TYR A 34 8.51 1.73 -19.83
CA TYR A 34 9.42 2.26 -18.82
C TYR A 34 9.38 1.46 -17.52
N MET A 35 8.22 0.92 -17.16
CA MET A 35 8.11 -0.05 -16.07
C MET A 35 8.96 -1.30 -16.37
N LYS A 36 8.89 -1.86 -17.57
CA LYS A 36 9.73 -3.00 -17.97
C LYS A 36 11.22 -2.67 -17.88
N GLN A 37 11.63 -1.49 -18.31
CA GLN A 37 13.03 -1.07 -18.19
C GLN A 37 13.47 -0.96 -16.73
N ALA A 38 12.70 -0.28 -15.89
CA ALA A 38 13.04 -0.08 -14.49
C ALA A 38 13.00 -1.38 -13.66
N PHE A 39 12.21 -2.35 -14.07
CA PHE A 39 12.06 -3.66 -13.41
C PHE A 39 12.88 -4.77 -14.10
N ASN A 40 13.72 -4.41 -15.06
CA ASN A 40 14.64 -5.38 -15.72
C ASN A 40 15.52 -6.07 -14.67
N GLY A 41 15.72 -7.38 -14.85
CA GLY A 41 16.52 -8.20 -13.94
C GLY A 41 15.83 -8.62 -12.64
N VAL A 42 14.58 -8.20 -12.39
CA VAL A 42 13.83 -8.64 -11.19
C VAL A 42 13.35 -10.08 -11.32
N PHE A 43 12.86 -10.46 -12.51
CA PHE A 43 12.25 -11.77 -12.74
C PHE A 43 13.24 -12.75 -13.40
N LYS A 44 13.94 -12.29 -14.40
CA LYS A 44 14.95 -13.08 -15.12
C LYS A 44 16.00 -12.16 -15.67
N GLU A 45 17.26 -12.52 -15.47
CA GLU A 45 18.38 -11.68 -15.88
C GLU A 45 18.36 -11.39 -17.39
N GLY A 46 18.47 -10.12 -17.75
CA GLY A 46 18.49 -9.64 -19.12
C GLY A 46 17.14 -9.66 -19.88
N ILE A 47 16.07 -10.17 -19.28
CA ILE A 47 14.75 -10.22 -19.91
C ILE A 47 13.82 -9.22 -19.21
N PRO A 48 13.25 -8.23 -19.94
CA PRO A 48 12.24 -7.35 -19.36
C PRO A 48 10.98 -8.13 -18.97
N PRO A 49 10.32 -7.82 -17.84
CA PRO A 49 9.12 -8.50 -17.42
C PRO A 49 7.98 -8.30 -18.45
N SER A 50 7.12 -9.31 -18.59
CA SER A 50 5.86 -9.17 -19.28
C SER A 50 4.91 -8.25 -18.50
N TYR A 51 3.81 -7.79 -19.12
CA TYR A 51 2.78 -7.03 -18.44
C TYR A 51 2.17 -7.84 -17.26
N ASN A 52 1.88 -9.12 -17.47
CA ASN A 52 1.29 -9.97 -16.44
C ASN A 52 2.22 -10.15 -15.23
N GLU A 53 3.54 -10.25 -15.47
CA GLU A 53 4.52 -10.31 -14.38
C GLU A 53 4.58 -8.98 -13.61
N LEU A 54 4.49 -7.84 -14.30
CA LEU A 54 4.41 -6.53 -13.65
C LEU A 54 3.14 -6.41 -12.79
N VAL A 55 1.98 -6.81 -13.29
CA VAL A 55 0.72 -6.78 -12.53
C VAL A 55 0.74 -7.78 -11.37
N ALA A 56 1.33 -8.94 -11.54
CA ALA A 56 1.49 -9.89 -10.46
C ALA A 56 2.37 -9.35 -9.32
N LEU A 57 3.36 -8.52 -9.66
CA LEU A 57 4.26 -7.88 -8.71
C LEU A 57 3.69 -6.60 -8.12
N ILE A 58 2.99 -5.82 -8.92
CA ILE A 58 2.39 -4.52 -8.61
C ILE A 58 0.91 -4.60 -9.00
N PRO A 59 0.04 -5.21 -8.18
CA PRO A 59 -1.38 -5.37 -8.51
C PRO A 59 -2.09 -4.05 -8.81
N GLU A 60 -1.63 -2.95 -8.24
CA GLU A 60 -2.13 -1.60 -8.46
C GLU A 60 -1.75 -1.03 -9.84
N PHE A 61 -0.86 -1.69 -10.57
CA PHE A 61 -0.54 -1.36 -11.96
C PHE A 61 -1.64 -1.89 -12.90
N ASN A 62 -2.85 -1.36 -12.73
CA ASN A 62 -4.03 -1.72 -13.49
C ASN A 62 -4.89 -0.48 -13.81
N PRO A 63 -5.76 -0.53 -14.83
CA PRO A 63 -6.57 0.63 -15.26
C PRO A 63 -7.52 1.15 -14.21
N GLU A 64 -8.13 0.25 -13.44
CA GLU A 64 -9.11 0.59 -12.40
C GLU A 64 -8.46 1.46 -11.32
N PHE A 65 -7.33 1.02 -10.80
CA PHE A 65 -6.59 1.78 -9.80
C PHE A 65 -6.02 3.08 -10.37
N LEU A 66 -5.45 3.06 -11.57
CA LEU A 66 -4.77 4.21 -12.15
C LEU A 66 -5.72 5.23 -12.78
N GLY A 67 -6.96 4.84 -13.09
CA GLY A 67 -7.96 5.69 -13.73
C GLY A 67 -7.76 5.83 -15.23
N GLY A 68 -7.06 4.89 -15.85
CA GLY A 68 -6.89 4.82 -17.30
C GLY A 68 -8.08 4.14 -17.99
N ASN A 69 -8.27 4.46 -19.26
CA ASN A 69 -9.22 3.73 -20.11
C ASN A 69 -8.60 2.42 -20.61
N VAL A 70 -9.42 1.39 -20.75
CA VAL A 70 -9.00 0.11 -21.32
C VAL A 70 -9.49 0.07 -22.77
N LYS A 71 -8.57 -0.08 -23.73
CA LYS A 71 -8.90 -0.51 -25.08
C LYS A 71 -8.64 -2.02 -25.19
N GLN A 72 -9.64 -2.75 -25.57
CA GLN A 72 -9.47 -4.12 -26.01
C GLN A 72 -8.99 -4.08 -27.45
N GLU A 73 -7.72 -4.25 -27.69
CA GLU A 73 -7.20 -4.50 -29.03
C GLU A 73 -7.43 -5.98 -29.38
N GLU A 74 -7.64 -6.27 -30.67
CA GLU A 74 -8.07 -7.57 -31.19
C GLU A 74 -7.20 -8.78 -30.84
N VAL A 75 -6.08 -8.58 -30.16
CA VAL A 75 -5.14 -9.62 -29.76
C VAL A 75 -4.81 -9.51 -28.28
N ALA A 76 -5.78 -9.76 -27.41
CA ALA A 76 -5.59 -10.07 -25.98
C ALA A 76 -4.61 -9.16 -25.18
N ARG A 77 -4.35 -7.93 -25.60
CA ARG A 77 -3.54 -6.97 -24.89
C ARG A 77 -4.41 -5.87 -24.33
N LEU A 78 -4.52 -5.83 -23.01
CA LEU A 78 -5.05 -4.67 -22.31
C LEU A 78 -4.02 -3.54 -22.41
N VAL A 79 -4.36 -2.48 -23.14
CA VAL A 79 -3.51 -1.29 -23.25
C VAL A 79 -4.13 -0.17 -22.43
N PHE A 80 -3.37 0.35 -21.48
CA PHE A 80 -3.73 1.57 -20.79
C PHE A 80 -3.69 2.75 -21.74
N TRP A 81 -4.76 3.50 -21.78
CA TRP A 81 -4.85 4.66 -22.65
C TRP A 81 -5.51 5.85 -21.94
N TRP A 82 -4.95 7.03 -22.15
CA TRP A 82 -5.54 8.30 -21.75
C TRP A 82 -5.73 9.18 -22.99
N PRO A 83 -6.96 9.64 -23.27
CA PRO A 83 -7.28 10.27 -24.55
C PRO A 83 -6.73 11.70 -24.74
N VAL A 84 -6.44 12.40 -23.66
CA VAL A 84 -6.00 13.79 -23.70
C VAL A 84 -4.85 13.99 -22.71
N ASP A 85 -3.81 14.72 -23.14
CA ASP A 85 -2.64 15.04 -22.32
C ASP A 85 -2.02 13.79 -21.65
N GLU A 86 -1.76 12.79 -22.44
CA GLU A 86 -1.29 11.47 -22.00
C GLU A 86 -0.06 11.52 -21.10
N LYS A 87 0.90 12.41 -21.40
CA LYS A 87 2.11 12.54 -20.57
C LYS A 87 1.76 12.90 -19.14
N LYS A 88 0.91 13.92 -18.95
CA LYS A 88 0.48 14.38 -17.62
C LYS A 88 -0.25 13.31 -16.84
N HIS A 89 -1.21 12.62 -17.47
CA HIS A 89 -1.96 11.56 -16.82
C HIS A 89 -1.07 10.37 -16.40
N ARG A 90 -0.11 10.01 -17.24
CA ARG A 90 0.83 8.93 -16.92
C ARG A 90 1.79 9.30 -15.79
N LEU A 91 2.24 10.56 -15.73
CA LEU A 91 3.03 11.05 -14.59
C LEU A 91 2.23 11.03 -13.29
N ILE A 92 0.95 11.45 -13.33
CA ILE A 92 0.04 11.34 -12.19
C ILE A 92 -0.16 9.87 -11.78
N ALA A 93 -0.28 8.96 -12.73
CA ALA A 93 -0.41 7.53 -12.46
C ALA A 93 0.85 6.96 -11.77
N PHE A 94 2.05 7.36 -12.19
CA PHE A 94 3.28 7.02 -11.48
C PHE A 94 3.29 7.57 -10.04
N ASP A 95 2.89 8.83 -9.86
CA ASP A 95 2.83 9.44 -8.52
C ASP A 95 1.83 8.72 -7.62
N LYS A 96 0.69 8.30 -8.16
CA LYS A 96 -0.32 7.53 -7.45
C LYS A 96 0.23 6.18 -6.95
N LEU A 97 0.98 5.46 -7.80
CA LEU A 97 1.65 4.22 -7.41
C LEU A 97 2.72 4.47 -6.33
N ILE A 98 3.58 5.47 -6.53
CA ILE A 98 4.64 5.81 -5.58
C ILE A 98 4.03 6.19 -4.22
N HIS A 99 2.99 7.02 -4.23
CA HIS A 99 2.27 7.41 -3.01
C HIS A 99 1.67 6.20 -2.29
N TRP A 100 0.97 5.32 -3.02
CA TRP A 100 0.38 4.10 -2.47
C TRP A 100 1.39 3.23 -1.72
N TYR A 101 2.53 2.95 -2.35
CA TYR A 101 3.58 2.13 -1.72
C TYR A 101 4.28 2.87 -0.57
N THR A 102 4.41 4.20 -0.63
CA THR A 102 4.95 5.03 0.46
C THR A 102 4.04 4.96 1.68
N GLU A 103 2.74 5.11 1.49
CA GLU A 103 1.76 5.01 2.59
C GLU A 103 1.79 3.61 3.25
N ARG A 104 1.97 2.55 2.47
CA ARG A 104 2.11 1.20 3.05
C ARG A 104 3.35 1.06 3.94
N ILE A 105 4.48 1.65 3.56
CA ILE A 105 5.69 1.66 4.41
C ILE A 105 5.44 2.43 5.70
N ASN A 106 4.80 3.60 5.61
CA ASN A 106 4.48 4.42 6.77
C ASN A 106 3.58 3.66 7.74
N LYS A 107 2.50 3.07 7.23
CA LYS A 107 1.56 2.28 8.02
C LYS A 107 2.22 1.06 8.67
N HIS A 108 3.05 0.33 7.92
CA HIS A 108 3.83 -0.77 8.46
C HIS A 108 4.74 -0.33 9.62
N THR A 109 5.44 0.80 9.45
CA THR A 109 6.33 1.36 10.47
C THR A 109 5.56 1.78 11.74
N ILE A 110 4.39 2.40 11.57
CA ILE A 110 3.51 2.78 12.68
C ILE A 110 3.06 1.53 13.45
N LEU A 111 2.61 0.49 12.74
CA LEU A 111 2.15 -0.75 13.37
C LEU A 111 3.25 -1.50 14.13
N LEU A 112 4.48 -1.52 13.61
CA LEU A 112 5.62 -2.09 14.34
C LEU A 112 5.88 -1.35 15.66
N LYS A 113 5.84 -0.02 15.63
CA LYS A 113 5.98 0.80 16.86
C LYS A 113 4.81 0.58 17.80
N ALA A 114 3.59 0.53 17.29
CA ALA A 114 2.38 0.30 18.09
C ALA A 114 2.39 -1.06 18.76
N LYS A 115 2.80 -2.12 18.06
CA LYS A 115 2.95 -3.46 18.64
C LYS A 115 3.94 -3.44 19.79
N LYS A 116 5.10 -2.83 19.60
CA LYS A 116 6.11 -2.71 20.65
C LYS A 116 5.58 -1.96 21.88
N LEU A 117 4.88 -0.84 21.67
CA LEU A 117 4.23 -0.11 22.77
C LEU A 117 3.21 -0.98 23.51
N PHE A 118 2.45 -1.79 22.79
CA PHE A 118 1.51 -2.72 23.38
C PHE A 118 2.19 -3.83 24.19
N GLU A 119 3.27 -4.41 23.70
CA GLU A 119 4.05 -5.42 24.41
C GLU A 119 4.68 -4.85 25.69
N ASP A 120 5.15 -3.59 25.65
CA ASP A 120 5.79 -2.90 26.79
C ASP A 120 4.78 -2.41 27.85
N HIS A 121 3.48 -2.19 27.47
CA HIS A 121 2.47 -1.51 28.31
C HIS A 121 1.08 -2.17 28.26
N SER A 122 1.00 -3.45 27.96
CA SER A 122 -0.27 -4.15 27.70
C SER A 122 -1.26 -4.15 28.86
N GLU A 123 -0.82 -3.93 30.09
CA GLU A 123 -1.69 -3.89 31.28
C GLU A 123 -2.67 -2.72 31.24
N TYR A 124 -2.33 -1.64 30.53
CA TYR A 124 -3.08 -0.38 30.57
C TYR A 124 -3.56 0.11 29.21
N TRP A 125 -2.98 -0.39 28.11
CA TRP A 125 -3.16 0.19 26.79
C TRP A 125 -3.82 -0.80 25.82
N GLY A 126 -4.89 -0.35 25.16
CA GLY A 126 -5.50 -1.08 24.06
C GLY A 126 -4.75 -0.85 22.74
N MET A 127 -5.04 -1.68 21.73
CA MET A 127 -4.42 -1.58 20.40
C MET A 127 -4.60 -0.20 19.77
N CYS A 128 -5.82 0.36 19.85
CA CYS A 128 -6.13 1.68 19.31
C CYS A 128 -5.21 2.74 19.89
N PHE A 129 -5.10 2.77 21.20
CA PHE A 129 -4.24 3.72 21.94
C PHE A 129 -2.76 3.58 21.55
N CYS A 130 -2.26 2.35 21.39
CA CYS A 130 -0.88 2.12 20.94
C CYS A 130 -0.64 2.60 19.52
N ILE A 131 -1.62 2.44 18.61
CA ILE A 131 -1.54 2.95 17.24
C ILE A 131 -1.51 4.48 17.26
N GLU A 132 -2.38 5.12 18.03
CA GLU A 132 -2.42 6.57 18.19
C GLU A 132 -1.08 7.13 18.69
N HIS A 133 -0.51 6.54 19.72
CA HIS A 133 0.80 6.94 20.26
C HIS A 133 1.94 6.73 19.26
N ALA A 134 1.91 5.64 18.51
CA ALA A 134 2.89 5.37 17.46
C ALA A 134 2.81 6.40 16.32
N MET A 135 1.60 6.88 16.01
CA MET A 135 1.36 7.93 15.03
C MET A 135 1.80 9.30 15.50
N ALA A 136 1.47 9.68 16.74
CA ALA A 136 1.85 10.96 17.33
C ALA A 136 3.37 11.20 17.36
N GLY A 137 4.16 10.14 17.43
CA GLY A 137 5.62 10.21 17.35
C GLY A 137 6.16 10.36 15.92
N THR A 138 5.33 10.29 14.89
CA THR A 138 5.78 10.32 13.50
C THR A 138 5.65 11.67 12.83
N GLU A 139 4.70 12.54 13.21
CA GLU A 139 4.66 13.95 12.77
C GLU A 139 3.57 14.75 13.50
N ARG A 140 3.95 15.97 13.96
CA ARG A 140 3.08 17.12 14.21
C ARG A 140 1.87 16.89 15.12
N GLY A 141 2.07 16.71 16.41
CA GLY A 141 1.07 17.10 17.42
C GLY A 141 -0.40 16.87 17.05
N ILE A 142 -0.69 15.79 16.37
CA ILE A 142 -2.04 15.43 16.03
C ILE A 142 -2.68 14.94 17.33
N ASN A 143 -3.66 15.68 17.79
CA ASN A 143 -4.44 15.34 18.97
C ASN A 143 -5.14 14.00 18.75
N ILE A 144 -5.05 13.20 19.75
CA ILE A 144 -5.51 11.85 19.89
C ILE A 144 -6.89 11.61 19.30
N TYR A 145 -6.97 10.60 18.56
CA TYR A 145 -7.99 10.10 17.72
C TYR A 145 -8.88 9.14 18.48
N ASP A 146 -10.12 9.09 18.07
CA ASP A 146 -10.96 7.98 18.47
C ASP A 146 -10.74 6.77 17.53
N GLU A 147 -11.33 5.64 17.86
CA GLU A 147 -11.27 4.42 17.05
C GLU A 147 -11.63 4.67 15.58
N ARG A 148 -12.49 5.65 15.27
CA ARG A 148 -12.90 6.01 13.90
C ARG A 148 -11.75 6.58 13.11
N ASP A 149 -10.86 7.36 13.74
CA ASP A 149 -9.68 7.93 13.08
C ASP A 149 -8.66 6.84 12.76
N VAL A 150 -8.46 5.88 13.68
CA VAL A 150 -7.61 4.71 13.44
C VAL A 150 -8.17 3.86 12.30
N VAL A 151 -9.46 3.59 12.27
CA VAL A 151 -10.11 2.82 11.18
C VAL A 151 -10.03 3.58 9.86
N ALA A 152 -10.20 4.90 9.85
CA ALA A 152 -10.04 5.71 8.64
C ALA A 152 -8.63 5.62 8.07
N MET A 153 -7.61 5.58 8.92
CA MET A 153 -6.21 5.46 8.51
C MET A 153 -5.81 4.01 8.19
N PHE A 154 -6.33 3.06 8.93
CA PHE A 154 -6.10 1.62 8.77
C PHE A 154 -7.43 0.91 8.52
N PRO A 155 -7.96 0.90 7.29
CA PRO A 155 -9.24 0.26 6.98
C PRO A 155 -9.31 -1.22 7.39
N GLU A 156 -8.17 -1.91 7.42
CA GLU A 156 -8.02 -3.29 7.88
C GLU A 156 -8.08 -3.43 9.41
N PHE A 157 -8.00 -2.31 10.14
CA PHE A 157 -8.25 -2.31 11.58
C PHE A 157 -9.75 -2.40 11.84
N ASN A 158 -10.30 -3.53 11.49
CA ASN A 158 -11.71 -3.85 11.65
C ASN A 158 -11.91 -5.29 12.10
N ARG A 159 -13.07 -5.55 12.67
CA ARG A 159 -13.41 -6.83 13.26
C ARG A 159 -13.35 -8.01 12.29
N GLU A 160 -13.81 -7.81 11.06
CA GLU A 160 -13.88 -8.88 10.06
C GLU A 160 -12.48 -9.32 9.65
N PHE A 161 -11.62 -8.36 9.33
CA PHE A 161 -10.23 -8.64 8.96
C PHE A 161 -9.43 -9.26 10.11
N LEU A 162 -9.58 -8.71 11.33
CA LEU A 162 -8.83 -9.18 12.49
C LEU A 162 -9.37 -10.48 13.08
N GLY A 163 -10.63 -10.84 12.79
CA GLY A 163 -11.29 -12.00 13.37
C GLY A 163 -11.70 -11.80 14.84
N ALA A 164 -11.89 -10.54 15.25
CA ALA A 164 -12.21 -10.22 16.62
C ALA A 164 -13.65 -10.58 17.00
N PRO A 165 -13.91 -11.02 18.24
CA PRO A 165 -15.25 -11.29 18.72
C PRO A 165 -16.06 -9.98 18.82
N LYS A 166 -17.38 -10.11 18.80
CA LYS A 166 -18.27 -8.98 19.18
C LYS A 166 -18.19 -8.75 20.68
N ASP A 167 -18.27 -7.49 21.09
CA ASP A 167 -18.54 -7.20 22.48
C ASP A 167 -19.91 -7.75 22.89
N ARG A 168 -20.19 -7.75 24.19
CA ARG A 168 -21.48 -8.21 24.72
C ARG A 168 -22.68 -7.43 24.20
N TYR A 169 -22.47 -6.26 23.62
CA TYR A 169 -23.50 -5.39 23.03
C TYR A 169 -23.54 -5.49 21.50
N GLY A 170 -22.65 -6.26 20.88
CA GLY A 170 -22.59 -6.46 19.44
C GLY A 170 -22.08 -5.25 18.64
N LYS A 171 -21.52 -4.24 19.28
CA LYS A 171 -21.18 -2.94 18.66
C LYS A 171 -19.72 -2.77 18.33
N ALA A 172 -18.81 -3.29 19.15
CA ALA A 172 -17.38 -3.18 18.93
C ALA A 172 -16.71 -4.55 18.85
N PHE A 173 -15.51 -4.62 18.31
CA PHE A 173 -14.69 -5.79 18.51
C PHE A 173 -13.93 -5.61 19.82
N TRP A 174 -13.94 -6.65 20.63
CA TRP A 174 -13.37 -6.59 21.96
C TRP A 174 -12.67 -7.90 22.29
N TRP A 175 -11.41 -7.80 22.63
CA TRP A 175 -10.73 -8.86 23.38
C TRP A 175 -10.66 -8.45 24.83
N THR A 176 -11.05 -9.36 25.73
CA THR A 176 -10.95 -9.10 27.16
C THR A 176 -9.53 -8.67 27.51
N PRO A 177 -9.36 -7.49 28.13
CA PRO A 177 -8.03 -6.95 28.37
C PRO A 177 -7.22 -7.75 29.38
N ASP A 178 -7.89 -8.50 30.25
CA ASP A 178 -7.37 -8.94 31.52
C ASP A 178 -6.96 -10.40 31.54
N ASP A 179 -6.98 -11.11 30.42
CA ASP A 179 -6.51 -12.49 30.31
C ASP A 179 -5.40 -12.66 29.25
N GLU A 180 -4.55 -13.65 29.47
CA GLU A 180 -3.48 -14.01 28.56
C GLU A 180 -3.99 -14.30 27.12
N LYS A 181 -5.19 -14.84 27.00
CA LYS A 181 -5.81 -15.13 25.71
C LYS A 181 -6.17 -13.85 24.95
N GLY A 182 -6.72 -12.86 25.64
CA GLY A 182 -7.02 -11.56 25.04
C GLY A 182 -5.76 -10.80 24.65
N HIS A 183 -4.70 -10.88 25.44
CA HIS A 183 -3.39 -10.31 25.16
C HIS A 183 -2.79 -10.94 23.88
N ASN A 184 -2.72 -12.26 23.81
CA ASN A 184 -2.18 -12.97 22.66
C ASN A 184 -2.98 -12.70 21.38
N ALA A 185 -4.30 -12.66 21.46
CA ALA A 185 -5.15 -12.33 20.33
C ALA A 185 -4.89 -10.93 19.74
N ARG A 186 -4.53 -9.95 20.59
CA ARG A 186 -4.15 -8.60 20.13
C ARG A 186 -2.78 -8.58 19.48
N ILE A 187 -1.82 -9.34 20.00
CA ILE A 187 -0.51 -9.52 19.34
C ILE A 187 -0.69 -10.15 17.97
N GLU A 188 -1.49 -11.21 17.86
CA GLU A 188 -1.81 -11.83 16.57
C GLU A 188 -2.50 -10.85 15.60
N ALA A 189 -3.37 -9.98 16.11
CA ALA A 189 -4.02 -8.94 15.32
C ALA A 189 -3.02 -7.90 14.81
N PHE A 190 -2.06 -7.45 15.63
CA PHE A 190 -0.95 -6.63 15.16
C PHE A 190 -0.12 -7.32 14.08
N ASP A 191 0.20 -8.60 14.25
CA ASP A 191 0.97 -9.37 13.28
C ASP A 191 0.24 -9.51 11.95
N LYS A 192 -1.09 -9.69 11.97
CA LYS A 192 -1.92 -9.66 10.77
C LYS A 192 -1.85 -8.33 10.03
N LEU A 193 -1.97 -7.21 10.75
CA LEU A 193 -1.89 -5.86 10.17
C LEU A 193 -0.49 -5.59 9.62
N ILE A 194 0.55 -5.87 10.40
CA ILE A 194 1.94 -5.70 9.99
C ILE A 194 2.21 -6.47 8.70
N LYS A 195 1.86 -7.77 8.67
CA LYS A 195 2.02 -8.61 7.49
C LYS A 195 1.27 -8.09 6.27
N TYR A 196 0.06 -7.55 6.46
CA TYR A 196 -0.70 -6.96 5.37
C TYR A 196 0.01 -5.75 4.76
N TYR A 197 0.63 -4.90 5.57
CA TYR A 197 1.33 -3.69 5.11
C TYR A 197 2.81 -3.91 4.77
N GLU A 198 3.43 -5.01 5.21
CA GLU A 198 4.83 -5.35 4.90
C GLU A 198 5.10 -5.46 3.40
N GLY A 199 4.10 -5.84 2.63
CA GLY A 199 4.20 -6.11 1.22
C GLY A 199 4.24 -7.62 0.94
N ARG A 200 3.80 -7.98 -0.25
CA ARG A 200 3.87 -9.34 -0.78
C ARG A 200 5.22 -9.62 -1.41
#